data_ecf3e814f896ea7dd8155cb12f39cb35
#
_entry.id   ecf3e814f896ea7dd8155cb12f39cb35
#
_cell.length_a   1.000
_cell.length_b   1.000
_cell.length_c   1.000
_cell.angle_alpha   90.00
_cell.angle_beta   90.00
_cell.angle_gamma   90.00
#
_symmetry.space_group_name_H-M   'P 1'
#
loop_
_entity.id
_entity.type
_entity.pdbx_description
1 polymer ?
#
loop_
_entity_poly.entity_id
_entity_poly.type
_entity_poly.pdbx_seq_one_letter_code
_entity_poly.pdbx_strand_id
1 'polypeptide(L)'
;MAIPPEKEIRIPLLHLIHFLGGVGSARIVCDALAKYFKLSKEEMDETLPSGRYKKFDNHVQAAKNMLCSLGLLDNSARGLWKITEKGRQHLSKMGLLDKSFLQDVHELRLFDETQLPKPEDQQLLELVI
;
A
#
# COMPACT_ATOMS: atom_id res chain seq x y z
N MET A 1 -6.31 17.72 -3.08
CA MET A 1 -6.05 16.70 -2.07
C MET A 1 -4.58 16.42 -1.97
N ALA A 2 -4.12 16.17 -0.77
CA ALA A 2 -2.71 15.90 -0.57
C ALA A 2 -2.37 14.45 -0.91
N ILE A 3 -1.14 14.24 -1.39
CA ILE A 3 -0.60 12.91 -1.61
C ILE A 3 -0.44 12.23 -0.24
N PRO A 4 -0.92 10.98 -0.08
CA PRO A 4 -0.84 10.32 1.22
C PRO A 4 0.61 10.11 1.65
N PRO A 5 0.89 10.30 2.94
CA PRO A 5 2.23 10.02 3.46
C PRO A 5 2.50 8.51 3.50
N GLU A 6 3.76 8.17 3.66
CA GLU A 6 4.21 6.78 3.66
C GLU A 6 3.45 5.91 4.66
N LYS A 7 3.20 6.44 5.86
CA LYS A 7 2.52 5.66 6.91
C LYS A 7 1.10 5.25 6.53
N GLU A 8 0.42 6.06 5.75
CA GLU A 8 -0.94 5.76 5.31
C GLU A 8 -0.97 4.75 4.16
N ILE A 9 0.16 4.53 3.50
CA ILE A 9 0.25 3.64 2.36
C ILE A 9 0.53 2.19 2.80
N ARG A 10 1.13 1.98 3.95
CA ARG A 10 1.61 0.66 4.38
C ARG A 10 0.56 -0.44 4.32
N ILE A 11 -0.57 -0.24 4.99
CA ILE A 11 -1.59 -1.28 5.07
C ILE A 11 -2.30 -1.48 3.72
N PRO A 12 -2.71 -0.42 3.02
CA PRO A 12 -3.27 -0.61 1.67
C PRO A 12 -2.32 -1.32 0.72
N LEU A 13 -1.01 -1.04 0.81
CA LEU A 13 -0.02 -1.70 -0.02
C LEU A 13 0.05 -3.20 0.26
N LEU A 14 0.14 -3.58 1.52
CA LEU A 14 0.19 -4.99 1.91
C LEU A 14 -1.09 -5.71 1.51
N HIS A 15 -2.24 -5.09 1.76
CA HIS A 15 -3.55 -5.63 1.42
C HIS A 15 -3.68 -5.84 -0.09
N LEU A 16 -3.27 -4.85 -0.88
CA LEU A 16 -3.33 -4.94 -2.33
C LEU A 16 -2.50 -6.10 -2.86
N ILE A 17 -1.27 -6.25 -2.38
CA ILE A 17 -0.40 -7.33 -2.86
C ILE A 17 -1.01 -8.68 -2.54
N HIS A 18 -1.64 -8.83 -1.38
CA HIS A 18 -2.34 -10.06 -1.05
C HIS A 18 -3.42 -10.38 -2.09
N PHE A 19 -4.21 -9.38 -2.48
CA PHE A 19 -5.30 -9.61 -3.42
C PHE A 19 -4.86 -9.69 -4.88
N LEU A 20 -3.61 -9.34 -5.17
CA LEU A 20 -3.05 -9.59 -6.49
C LEU A 20 -2.54 -11.04 -6.65
N GLY A 21 -2.79 -11.87 -5.64
CA GLY A 21 -2.30 -13.25 -5.65
C GLY A 21 -1.04 -13.44 -4.84
N GLY A 22 -0.67 -12.46 -4.03
CA GLY A 22 0.49 -12.53 -3.16
C GLY A 22 1.76 -11.92 -3.75
N VAL A 23 1.72 -11.50 -5.01
CA VAL A 23 2.86 -10.89 -5.68
C VAL A 23 2.37 -9.82 -6.65
N GLY A 24 3.11 -8.74 -6.77
CA GLY A 24 2.78 -7.68 -7.72
C GLY A 24 4.01 -6.92 -8.14
N SER A 25 3.99 -6.41 -9.39
CA SER A 25 5.05 -5.54 -9.84
C SER A 25 4.88 -4.15 -9.24
N ALA A 26 5.99 -3.44 -9.06
CA ALA A 26 5.97 -2.11 -8.49
C ALA A 26 5.02 -1.18 -9.25
N ARG A 27 5.04 -1.26 -10.58
CA ARG A 27 4.21 -0.39 -11.42
C ARG A 27 2.73 -0.66 -11.22
N ILE A 28 2.32 -1.93 -11.27
CA ILE A 28 0.91 -2.30 -11.07
C ILE A 28 0.43 -1.88 -9.69
N VAL A 29 1.27 -2.10 -8.68
CA VAL A 29 0.94 -1.75 -7.32
C VAL A 29 0.77 -0.24 -7.17
N CYS A 30 1.68 0.55 -7.71
CA CYS A 30 1.57 2.00 -7.64
C CYS A 30 0.32 2.51 -8.34
N ASP A 31 0.00 1.98 -9.51
CA ASP A 31 -1.19 2.39 -10.26
C ASP A 31 -2.47 2.07 -9.47
N ALA A 32 -2.53 0.87 -8.89
CA ALA A 32 -3.70 0.47 -8.12
C ALA A 32 -3.85 1.30 -6.85
N LEU A 33 -2.74 1.60 -6.17
CA LEU A 33 -2.79 2.45 -4.99
C LEU A 33 -3.21 3.89 -5.33
N ALA A 34 -2.78 4.40 -6.47
CA ALA A 34 -3.20 5.73 -6.90
C ALA A 34 -4.71 5.79 -7.07
N LYS A 35 -5.32 4.73 -7.60
CA LYS A 35 -6.77 4.64 -7.73
C LYS A 35 -7.44 4.52 -6.36
N TYR A 36 -6.85 3.73 -5.48
CA TYR A 36 -7.37 3.56 -4.12
C TYR A 36 -7.43 4.90 -3.39
N PHE A 37 -6.38 5.71 -3.50
CA PHE A 37 -6.30 7.01 -2.84
C PHE A 37 -6.96 8.12 -3.66
N LYS A 38 -7.50 7.79 -4.83
CA LYS A 38 -8.20 8.75 -5.70
C LYS A 38 -7.34 9.94 -6.09
N LEU A 39 -6.09 9.67 -6.41
CA LEU A 39 -5.18 10.73 -6.81
C LEU A 39 -5.54 11.28 -8.19
N SER A 40 -5.48 12.59 -8.33
CA SER A 40 -5.60 13.25 -9.62
C SER A 40 -4.33 12.99 -10.44
N LYS A 41 -4.43 13.23 -11.75
CA LYS A 41 -3.27 13.13 -12.61
C LYS A 41 -2.17 14.09 -12.16
N GLU A 42 -2.55 15.28 -11.74
CA GLU A 42 -1.61 16.29 -11.26
C GLU A 42 -0.87 15.81 -10.02
N GLU A 43 -1.60 15.18 -9.09
CA GLU A 43 -0.99 14.63 -7.88
C GLU A 43 -0.04 13.48 -8.21
N MET A 44 -0.44 12.62 -9.15
CA MET A 44 0.42 11.52 -9.58
C MET A 44 1.70 12.00 -10.25
N ASP A 45 1.64 13.13 -10.94
CA ASP A 45 2.79 13.68 -11.66
C ASP A 45 3.65 14.61 -10.80
N GLU A 46 3.20 14.95 -9.59
CA GLU A 46 3.98 15.81 -8.71
C GLU A 46 5.32 15.14 -8.37
N THR A 47 6.41 15.92 -8.51
CA THR A 47 7.76 15.42 -8.27
C THR A 47 8.29 15.91 -6.93
N LEU A 48 9.34 15.22 -6.44
CA LEU A 48 10.12 15.69 -5.30
C LEU A 48 10.86 16.99 -5.71
N PRO A 49 11.33 17.77 -4.73
CA PRO A 49 12.08 19.00 -5.05
C PRO A 49 13.25 18.77 -6.00
N SER A 50 13.86 17.58 -5.99
CA SER A 50 14.94 17.24 -6.91
C SER A 50 14.48 17.12 -8.36
N GLY A 51 13.17 16.91 -8.59
CA GLY A 51 12.61 16.69 -9.93
C GLY A 51 12.88 15.31 -10.51
N ARG A 52 13.57 14.44 -9.78
CA ARG A 52 13.96 13.12 -10.33
C ARG A 52 12.89 12.07 -10.20
N TYR A 53 12.10 12.11 -9.12
CA TYR A 53 11.13 11.07 -8.81
C TYR A 53 9.78 11.69 -8.52
N LYS A 54 8.73 10.96 -8.87
CA LYS A 54 7.38 11.34 -8.50
C LYS A 54 7.21 11.15 -7.00
N LYS A 55 6.58 12.11 -6.37
CA LYS A 55 6.44 12.12 -4.91
C LYS A 55 5.66 10.93 -4.41
N PHE A 56 4.53 10.60 -5.08
CA PHE A 56 3.73 9.45 -4.66
C PHE A 56 4.52 8.14 -4.80
N ASP A 57 5.20 7.95 -5.93
CA ASP A 57 6.00 6.75 -6.13
C ASP A 57 7.07 6.61 -5.06
N ASN A 58 7.68 7.73 -4.67
CA ASN A 58 8.68 7.71 -3.60
C ASN A 58 8.07 7.30 -2.26
N HIS A 59 6.86 7.79 -1.95
CA HIS A 59 6.17 7.40 -0.73
C HIS A 59 5.81 5.92 -0.74
N VAL A 60 5.39 5.38 -1.89
CA VAL A 60 5.10 3.96 -2.02
C VAL A 60 6.37 3.14 -1.80
N GLN A 61 7.50 3.56 -2.37
CA GLN A 61 8.77 2.87 -2.17
C GLN A 61 9.17 2.87 -0.69
N ALA A 62 8.99 3.99 -0.01
CA ALA A 62 9.31 4.07 1.42
C ALA A 62 8.42 3.14 2.24
N ALA A 63 7.13 3.07 1.91
CA ALA A 63 6.20 2.16 2.58
C ALA A 63 6.60 0.71 2.34
N LYS A 64 6.95 0.35 1.10
CA LYS A 64 7.43 -0.98 0.76
C LYS A 64 8.69 -1.33 1.56
N ASN A 65 9.64 -0.40 1.63
CA ASN A 65 10.87 -0.65 2.38
C ASN A 65 10.58 -0.90 3.86
N MET A 66 9.65 -0.16 4.43
CA MET A 66 9.27 -0.37 5.83
C MET A 66 8.65 -1.75 6.02
N LEU A 67 7.73 -2.15 5.12
CA LEU A 67 7.11 -3.47 5.20
C LEU A 67 8.14 -4.58 5.06
N CYS A 68 9.13 -4.40 4.19
CA CYS A 68 10.20 -5.37 4.05
C CYS A 68 11.04 -5.47 5.32
N SER A 69 11.34 -4.34 5.96
CA SER A 69 12.12 -4.34 7.20
C SER A 69 11.38 -5.01 8.35
N LEU A 70 10.05 -4.99 8.31
CA LEU A 70 9.20 -5.66 9.29
C LEU A 70 9.00 -7.15 8.98
N GLY A 71 9.49 -7.61 7.85
CA GLY A 71 9.31 -9.00 7.44
C GLY A 71 7.95 -9.32 6.84
N LEU A 72 7.17 -8.29 6.49
CA LEU A 72 5.82 -8.47 5.95
C LEU A 72 5.80 -8.58 4.44
N LEU A 73 6.81 -8.03 3.77
CA LEU A 73 7.00 -8.15 2.32
C LEU A 73 8.41 -8.65 2.02
N ASP A 74 8.55 -9.27 0.86
CA ASP A 74 9.82 -9.73 0.32
C ASP A 74 10.01 -9.09 -1.05
N ASN A 75 11.12 -8.40 -1.23
CA ASN A 75 11.49 -7.77 -2.50
C ASN A 75 12.77 -8.36 -3.10
N SER A 76 13.10 -9.60 -2.75
CA SER A 76 14.31 -10.25 -3.25
C SER A 76 14.26 -10.48 -4.77
N ALA A 77 13.06 -10.64 -5.34
CA ALA A 77 12.90 -10.74 -6.78
C ALA A 77 12.79 -9.32 -7.36
N ARG A 78 13.68 -9.00 -8.29
CA ARG A 78 13.77 -7.65 -8.84
C ARG A 78 12.46 -7.22 -9.51
N GLY A 79 11.96 -6.06 -9.10
CA GLY A 79 10.75 -5.50 -9.67
C GLY A 79 9.46 -6.13 -9.20
N LEU A 80 9.55 -7.12 -8.31
CA LEU A 80 8.38 -7.81 -7.77
C LEU A 80 8.37 -7.72 -6.25
N TRP A 81 7.20 -7.49 -5.70
CA TRP A 81 6.99 -7.44 -4.26
C TRP A 81 6.05 -8.58 -3.88
N LYS A 82 6.46 -9.41 -2.93
CA LYS A 82 5.71 -10.58 -2.49
C LYS A 82 5.31 -10.43 -1.04
N ILE A 83 4.09 -10.84 -0.72
CA ILE A 83 3.67 -10.90 0.68
C ILE A 83 4.30 -12.14 1.33
N THR A 84 4.73 -11.99 2.58
CA THR A 84 5.25 -13.12 3.35
C THR A 84 4.13 -13.77 4.15
N GLU A 85 4.41 -14.93 4.74
CA GLU A 85 3.45 -15.54 5.65
C GLU A 85 3.15 -14.64 6.84
N LYS A 86 4.17 -13.97 7.36
CA LYS A 86 4.00 -12.99 8.44
C LYS A 86 3.09 -11.85 8.00
N GLY A 87 3.21 -11.42 6.73
CA GLY A 87 2.34 -10.40 6.17
C GLY A 87 0.88 -10.84 6.12
N ARG A 88 0.65 -12.08 5.69
CA ARG A 88 -0.71 -12.63 5.67
C ARG A 88 -1.30 -12.74 7.07
N GLN A 89 -0.50 -13.20 8.02
CA GLN A 89 -0.93 -13.29 9.41
C GLN A 89 -1.31 -11.92 9.96
N HIS A 90 -0.56 -10.90 9.60
CA HIS A 90 -0.86 -9.54 10.03
C HIS A 90 -2.21 -9.06 9.47
N LEU A 91 -2.45 -9.29 8.18
CA LEU A 91 -3.73 -8.93 7.56
C LEU A 91 -4.88 -9.71 8.19
N SER A 92 -4.66 -10.98 8.52
CA SER A 92 -5.67 -11.80 9.19
C SER A 92 -6.06 -11.20 10.53
N LYS A 93 -5.09 -10.77 11.32
CA LYS A 93 -5.35 -10.14 12.62
C LYS A 93 -6.15 -8.85 12.49
N MET A 94 -5.99 -8.15 11.37
CA MET A 94 -6.71 -6.91 11.11
C MET A 94 -8.07 -7.13 10.49
N GLY A 95 -8.43 -8.38 10.17
CA GLY A 95 -9.69 -8.68 9.51
C GLY A 95 -9.73 -8.29 8.04
N LEU A 96 -8.57 -8.13 7.42
CA LEU A 96 -8.47 -7.69 6.03
C LEU A 96 -8.25 -8.82 5.04
N LEU A 97 -8.00 -10.03 5.52
CA LEU A 97 -7.61 -11.14 4.64
C LEU A 97 -8.70 -11.51 3.64
N ASP A 98 -9.97 -11.43 4.06
CA ASP A 98 -11.10 -11.82 3.23
C ASP A 98 -11.72 -10.67 2.44
N LYS A 99 -11.22 -9.47 2.59
CA LYS A 99 -11.77 -8.32 1.89
C LYS A 99 -11.05 -8.14 0.56
N SER A 100 -11.82 -8.02 -0.52
CA SER A 100 -11.25 -7.82 -1.85
C SER A 100 -10.91 -6.36 -2.07
N PHE A 101 -9.63 -6.09 -2.30
CA PHE A 101 -9.17 -4.74 -2.60
C PHE A 101 -9.61 -4.31 -4.01
N LEU A 102 -9.39 -5.20 -4.99
CA LEU A 102 -9.61 -4.85 -6.39
C LEU A 102 -11.09 -4.78 -6.76
N GLN A 103 -11.90 -5.68 -6.20
CA GLN A 103 -13.33 -5.66 -6.47
C GLN A 103 -13.98 -4.40 -5.92
N ASP A 104 -13.42 -3.86 -4.87
CA ASP A 104 -13.98 -2.71 -4.17
C ASP A 104 -13.42 -1.38 -4.67
N VAL A 105 -12.54 -1.38 -5.67
CA VAL A 105 -11.97 -0.12 -6.17
C VAL A 105 -13.07 0.85 -6.60
N HIS A 106 -14.10 0.34 -7.28
CA HIS A 106 -15.23 1.16 -7.68
C HIS A 106 -16.06 1.59 -6.47
N GLU A 107 -16.32 0.66 -5.55
CA GLU A 107 -17.12 0.90 -4.36
C GLU A 107 -16.37 1.73 -3.32
N LEU A 108 -15.05 1.68 -3.31
CA LEU A 108 -14.25 2.50 -2.40
C LEU A 108 -14.51 3.98 -2.59
N ARG A 109 -14.99 4.38 -3.75
CA ARG A 109 -15.39 5.77 -3.98
C ARG A 109 -16.60 6.17 -3.14
N LEU A 110 -17.39 5.18 -2.73
CA LEU A 110 -18.57 5.38 -1.92
C LEU A 110 -18.28 5.22 -0.44
N PHE A 111 -17.13 4.64 -0.10
CA PHE A 111 -16.73 4.47 1.29
C PHE A 111 -16.26 5.79 1.85
N ASP A 112 -16.59 6.03 3.10
CA ASP A 112 -16.01 7.13 3.81
C ASP A 112 -14.65 6.69 4.40
N GLU A 113 -14.00 7.60 5.09
CA GLU A 113 -12.67 7.35 5.63
C GLU A 113 -12.62 6.24 6.66
N THR A 114 -13.76 5.86 7.24
CA THR A 114 -13.78 4.77 8.22
C THR A 114 -13.51 3.42 7.58
N GLN A 115 -13.64 3.30 6.27
CA GLN A 115 -13.40 2.07 5.55
C GLN A 115 -11.93 1.87 5.20
N LEU A 116 -11.10 2.89 5.40
CA LEU A 116 -9.68 2.82 5.12
C LEU A 116 -8.92 2.34 6.36
N PRO A 117 -7.75 1.71 6.18
CA PRO A 117 -6.91 1.37 7.33
C PRO A 117 -6.62 2.62 8.15
N LYS A 118 -6.78 2.50 9.46
CA LYS A 118 -6.62 3.61 10.38
C LYS A 118 -5.21 3.67 10.93
N PRO A 119 -4.80 4.81 11.50
CA PRO A 119 -3.48 4.90 12.12
C PRO A 119 -3.20 3.82 13.16
N GLU A 120 -4.21 3.35 13.88
CA GLU A 120 -4.04 2.25 14.84
C GLU A 120 -3.55 0.99 14.17
N ASP A 121 -4.04 0.72 12.95
CA ASP A 121 -3.61 -0.46 12.20
C ASP A 121 -2.15 -0.36 11.81
N GLN A 122 -1.69 0.84 11.49
CA GLN A 122 -0.29 1.09 11.17
C GLN A 122 0.60 0.96 12.41
N GLN A 123 0.09 1.32 13.58
CA GLN A 123 0.81 1.10 14.83
C GLN A 123 1.01 -0.38 15.10
N LEU A 124 0.02 -1.21 14.75
CA LEU A 124 0.17 -2.66 14.88
C LEU A 124 1.32 -3.18 14.03
N LEU A 125 1.52 -2.61 12.83
CA LEU A 125 2.67 -2.97 12.01
C LEU A 125 3.97 -2.68 12.74
N GLU A 126 4.05 -1.55 13.41
CA GLU A 126 5.25 -1.16 14.13
C GLU A 126 5.51 -2.05 15.34
N LEU A 127 4.46 -2.57 15.95
CA LEU A 127 4.58 -3.43 17.12
C LEU A 127 4.94 -4.87 16.78
N VAL A 128 4.88 -5.25 15.51
CA VAL A 128 5.19 -6.61 15.08
C VAL A 128 6.69 -6.87 15.02
N ILE A 129 7.50 -5.84 15.06
CA ILE A 129 8.96 -5.97 15.00
C ILE A 129 9.51 -6.83 16.15
#